data_a3519eaf3efc83d2a9943ef2b4453572
#
_entry.id   a3519eaf3efc83d2a9943ef2b4453572
#
_cell.length_a   1.000
_cell.length_b   1.000
_cell.length_c   1.000
_cell.angle_alpha   90.00
_cell.angle_beta   90.00
_cell.angle_gamma   90.00
#
_symmetry.space_group_name_H-M   'P 1'
#
loop_
_entity.id
_entity.type
_entity.pdbx_description
1 polymer ?
#
loop_
_entity_poly.entity_id
_entity_poly.type
_entity_poly.pdbx_seq_one_letter_code
_entity_poly.pdbx_strand_id
1 'polypeptide(L)'
;MVFDKKNNKNSIKLQEKLQSGIELIGYDTKCPEIEVINILFDAIDNINLKDDCNLCLLLSNTKIMDLILNKYKNNNFEEIKKSLVNFDQDNLSKLGIDEDDKYILKDLLFTRGEPIAILKKLKTIYGTSKTLDDLNFLFETLSKISNKYGVKLQLDPTFQPHLNLYEGIVFQLIGDDGKNKSVIAKGGRYDELVRSFSPNEKIFNGIGFTISVDILRNLIKEEKTDKKRILLMFKDSYLLEKGMNEQKEQQKRGNIAVLHLNPCDDLAKANQIMKENNCSEILWVI
;
A
#
# COMPACT_ATOMS: atom_id res chain seq x y z
N MET A 1 14.68 7.94 5.26
CA MET A 1 15.40 7.35 6.41
C MET A 1 14.56 7.58 7.64
N VAL A 2 14.07 6.53 8.27
CA VAL A 2 13.17 6.63 9.45
C VAL A 2 13.93 6.13 10.65
N PHE A 3 13.96 6.93 11.71
CA PHE A 3 14.60 6.55 12.98
C PHE A 3 13.55 5.92 13.89
N ASP A 4 13.70 4.63 14.22
CA ASP A 4 12.84 3.96 15.18
C ASP A 4 13.54 3.87 16.54
N LYS A 5 12.96 4.52 17.56
CA LYS A 5 13.49 4.53 18.91
C LYS A 5 12.82 3.39 19.70
N LYS A 6 13.30 2.17 19.55
CA LYS A 6 12.90 1.07 20.43
C LYS A 6 13.76 1.00 21.67
N ASN A 7 13.08 0.90 22.81
CA ASN A 7 13.55 0.84 24.17
C ASN A 7 14.84 0.04 24.43
N ASN A 8 15.70 0.64 25.28
CA ASN A 8 16.79 0.04 26.07
C ASN A 8 18.01 -0.50 25.31
N LYS A 9 18.91 0.34 25.20
CA LYS A 9 20.37 0.37 25.01
C LYS A 9 20.70 1.31 23.84
N ASN A 10 21.56 2.26 24.07
CA ASN A 10 22.00 3.37 23.22
C ASN A 10 22.42 3.03 21.76
N SER A 11 21.68 2.25 21.01
CA SER A 11 21.90 2.01 19.59
C SER A 11 20.75 2.56 18.78
N ILE A 12 20.97 3.63 18.05
CA ILE A 12 20.10 4.11 16.98
C ILE A 12 20.17 3.07 15.86
N LYS A 13 19.11 2.27 15.71
CA LYS A 13 19.03 1.32 14.59
C LYS A 13 18.50 2.08 13.38
N LEU A 14 19.37 2.31 12.40
CA LEU A 14 18.97 2.87 11.12
C LEU A 14 18.10 1.83 10.39
N GLN A 15 16.89 2.21 10.02
CA GLN A 15 16.03 1.41 9.14
C GLN A 15 15.86 2.14 7.82
N GLU A 16 16.21 1.50 6.73
CA GLU A 16 15.89 1.92 5.37
C GLU A 16 14.59 1.28 4.96
N LYS A 17 13.66 2.08 4.39
CA LYS A 17 12.38 1.60 3.87
C LYS A 17 12.23 2.06 2.43
N LEU A 18 11.99 1.12 1.54
CA LEU A 18 11.73 1.40 0.13
C LEU A 18 10.23 1.61 -0.09
N GLN A 19 9.90 2.75 -0.68
CA GLN A 19 8.51 3.14 -0.99
C GLN A 19 8.41 3.63 -2.42
N SER A 20 7.25 3.40 -3.04
CA SER A 20 6.85 3.96 -4.32
C SER A 20 5.45 4.54 -4.20
N GLY A 21 5.14 5.59 -4.93
CA GLY A 21 3.80 6.20 -4.84
C GLY A 21 3.54 7.21 -5.93
N ILE A 22 2.35 7.79 -5.89
CA ILE A 22 1.93 8.88 -6.77
C ILE A 22 1.28 9.99 -5.99
N GLU A 23 1.36 11.19 -6.55
CA GLU A 23 0.71 12.39 -6.05
C GLU A 23 -0.03 13.07 -7.20
N LEU A 24 -1.30 13.39 -7.00
CA LEU A 24 -2.16 14.12 -7.93
C LEU A 24 -2.52 15.47 -7.32
N ILE A 25 -2.09 16.54 -7.98
CA ILE A 25 -2.23 17.91 -7.46
C ILE A 25 -2.99 18.78 -8.47
N GLY A 26 -3.85 19.67 -7.97
CA GLY A 26 -4.47 20.73 -8.77
C GLY A 26 -5.91 20.47 -9.22
N TYR A 27 -6.57 19.44 -8.72
CA TYR A 27 -7.96 19.10 -9.10
C TYR A 27 -8.92 19.26 -7.93
N ASP A 28 -9.95 20.10 -8.10
CA ASP A 28 -10.99 20.38 -7.11
C ASP A 28 -12.32 19.69 -7.44
N THR A 29 -12.28 18.39 -7.64
CA THR A 29 -13.46 17.57 -7.90
C THR A 29 -13.42 16.30 -7.02
N LYS A 30 -14.41 15.40 -7.17
CA LYS A 30 -14.42 14.09 -6.50
C LYS A 30 -13.75 12.99 -7.36
N CYS A 31 -13.34 13.33 -8.58
CA CYS A 31 -12.72 12.35 -9.48
C CYS A 31 -11.30 11.94 -9.08
N PRO A 32 -10.47 12.84 -8.50
CA PRO A 32 -9.12 12.49 -8.05
C PRO A 32 -9.06 11.32 -7.08
N GLU A 33 -10.01 11.20 -6.14
CA GLU A 33 -10.05 10.10 -5.19
C GLU A 33 -10.24 8.76 -5.91
N ILE A 34 -11.14 8.74 -6.87
CA ILE A 34 -11.45 7.54 -7.67
C ILE A 34 -10.26 7.17 -8.54
N GLU A 35 -9.66 8.15 -9.22
CA GLU A 35 -8.51 7.96 -10.10
C GLU A 35 -7.30 7.41 -9.33
N VAL A 36 -6.94 8.04 -8.22
CA VAL A 36 -5.79 7.63 -7.40
C VAL A 36 -5.96 6.21 -6.84
N ILE A 37 -7.17 5.86 -6.38
CA ILE A 37 -7.47 4.52 -5.90
C ILE A 37 -7.49 3.50 -7.05
N ASN A 38 -7.99 3.86 -8.23
CA ASN A 38 -7.95 2.99 -9.40
C ASN A 38 -6.52 2.69 -9.84
N ILE A 39 -5.64 3.70 -9.86
CA ILE A 39 -4.21 3.52 -10.17
C ILE A 39 -3.54 2.61 -9.11
N LEU A 40 -3.91 2.74 -7.83
CA LEU A 40 -3.42 1.84 -6.80
C LEU A 40 -3.82 0.39 -7.09
N PHE A 41 -5.07 0.15 -7.46
CA PHE A 41 -5.55 -1.19 -7.80
C PHE A 41 -4.86 -1.74 -9.05
N ASP A 42 -4.72 -0.94 -10.11
CA ASP A 42 -3.99 -1.31 -11.33
C ASP A 42 -2.53 -1.66 -11.01
N ALA A 43 -1.86 -0.87 -10.17
CA ALA A 43 -0.49 -1.13 -9.77
C ALA A 43 -0.33 -2.47 -9.04
N ILE A 44 -1.27 -2.80 -8.15
CA ILE A 44 -1.23 -4.04 -7.37
C ILE A 44 -1.64 -5.25 -8.22
N ASP A 45 -2.61 -5.11 -9.12
CA ASP A 45 -3.06 -6.18 -10.02
C ASP A 45 -1.94 -6.66 -10.97
N ASN A 46 -1.06 -5.74 -11.37
CA ASN A 46 0.11 -6.06 -12.19
C ASN A 46 1.24 -6.75 -11.40
N ILE A 47 1.05 -6.97 -10.11
CA ILE A 47 2.02 -7.68 -9.25
C ILE A 47 1.50 -9.08 -8.98
N ASN A 48 2.35 -10.08 -9.22
CA ASN A 48 2.01 -11.48 -9.00
C ASN A 48 1.96 -11.82 -7.50
N LEU A 49 0.85 -11.46 -6.84
CA LEU A 49 0.61 -11.77 -5.42
C LEU A 49 0.33 -13.26 -5.22
N LYS A 50 0.55 -13.75 -4.00
CA LYS A 50 0.16 -15.11 -3.57
C LYS A 50 -1.35 -15.33 -3.77
N ASP A 51 -1.75 -16.54 -4.19
CA ASP A 51 -3.15 -16.86 -4.49
C ASP A 51 -4.09 -16.73 -3.28
N ASP A 52 -3.56 -16.90 -2.08
CA ASP A 52 -4.25 -16.78 -0.81
C ASP A 52 -4.24 -15.35 -0.23
N CYS A 53 -3.62 -14.39 -0.93
CA CYS A 53 -3.57 -13.00 -0.49
C CYS A 53 -4.90 -12.29 -0.78
N ASN A 54 -5.66 -12.01 0.27
CA ASN A 54 -6.88 -11.23 0.19
C ASN A 54 -6.59 -9.74 0.37
N LEU A 55 -7.15 -8.91 -0.49
CA LEU A 55 -6.97 -7.46 -0.45
C LEU A 55 -8.20 -6.76 0.15
N CYS A 56 -7.96 -5.81 1.04
CA CYS A 56 -8.99 -4.97 1.63
C CYS A 56 -8.55 -3.50 1.63
N LEU A 57 -9.34 -2.63 1.00
CA LEU A 57 -9.19 -1.19 1.09
C LEU A 57 -10.04 -0.67 2.24
N LEU A 58 -9.38 -0.28 3.33
CA LEU A 58 -9.98 0.42 4.45
C LEU A 58 -9.98 1.90 4.16
N LEU A 59 -11.16 2.53 4.20
CA LEU A 59 -11.33 3.97 4.00
C LEU A 59 -11.96 4.61 5.22
N SER A 60 -11.68 5.90 5.39
CA SER A 60 -12.40 6.84 6.25
C SER A 60 -12.40 8.23 5.63
N ASN A 61 -13.03 9.15 6.34
CA ASN A 61 -12.95 10.57 6.04
C ASN A 61 -12.83 11.34 7.36
N THR A 62 -11.83 12.21 7.47
CA THR A 62 -11.58 13.00 8.70
C THR A 62 -12.81 13.77 9.15
N LYS A 63 -13.65 14.22 8.20
CA LYS A 63 -14.90 14.95 8.47
C LYS A 63 -16.00 14.08 9.11
N ILE A 64 -15.88 12.75 9.09
CA ILE A 64 -16.80 11.88 9.86
C ILE A 64 -16.56 12.08 11.35
N MET A 65 -15.31 12.17 11.78
CA MET A 65 -14.99 12.45 13.17
C MET A 65 -15.55 13.79 13.60
N ASP A 66 -15.45 14.83 12.76
CA ASP A 66 -16.05 16.15 13.04
C ASP A 66 -17.57 16.06 13.16
N LEU A 67 -18.22 15.27 12.28
CA LEU A 67 -19.66 15.03 12.35
C LEU A 67 -20.08 14.38 13.68
N ILE A 68 -19.34 13.35 14.11
CA ILE A 68 -19.57 12.66 15.39
C ILE A 68 -19.38 13.62 16.55
N LEU A 69 -18.28 14.36 16.55
CA LEU A 69 -17.89 15.24 17.66
C LEU A 69 -18.69 16.53 17.74
N ASN A 70 -19.35 16.96 16.65
CA ASN A 70 -20.20 18.15 16.64
C ASN A 70 -21.29 18.14 17.72
N LYS A 71 -21.78 16.97 18.08
CA LYS A 71 -22.78 16.79 19.16
C LYS A 71 -22.20 17.12 20.54
N TYR A 72 -20.88 17.07 20.72
CA TYR A 72 -20.18 17.13 22.00
C TYR A 72 -19.30 18.41 22.13
N LYS A 73 -19.49 19.43 21.29
CA LYS A 73 -18.63 20.63 21.23
C LYS A 73 -18.41 21.32 22.55
N ASN A 74 -19.38 21.27 23.45
CA ASN A 74 -19.35 21.97 24.74
C ASN A 74 -18.82 21.08 25.88
N ASN A 75 -18.66 19.78 25.72
CA ASN A 75 -18.27 18.87 26.78
C ASN A 75 -17.43 17.72 26.25
N ASN A 76 -16.22 17.53 26.79
CA ASN A 76 -15.39 16.33 26.61
C ASN A 76 -14.93 16.01 25.15
N PHE A 77 -14.99 17.01 24.24
CA PHE A 77 -14.67 16.83 22.82
C PHE A 77 -13.32 16.13 22.58
N GLU A 78 -12.24 16.62 23.19
CA GLU A 78 -10.89 16.06 23.01
C GLU A 78 -10.76 14.66 23.62
N GLU A 79 -11.41 14.43 24.75
CA GLU A 79 -11.39 13.12 25.43
C GLU A 79 -12.17 12.06 24.65
N ILE A 80 -13.34 12.43 24.08
CA ILE A 80 -14.11 11.57 23.19
C ILE A 80 -13.30 11.22 21.95
N LYS A 81 -12.72 12.23 21.27
CA LYS A 81 -11.88 12.05 20.11
C LYS A 81 -10.72 11.09 20.39
N LYS A 82 -9.99 11.35 21.47
CA LYS A 82 -8.86 10.49 21.90
C LYS A 82 -9.30 9.07 22.18
N SER A 83 -10.43 8.89 22.84
CA SER A 83 -10.96 7.57 23.17
C SER A 83 -11.40 6.80 21.92
N LEU A 84 -12.05 7.45 20.98
CA LEU A 84 -12.43 6.82 19.70
C LEU A 84 -11.21 6.40 18.88
N VAL A 85 -10.22 7.27 18.74
CA VAL A 85 -9.00 7.01 17.96
C VAL A 85 -8.16 5.89 18.59
N ASN A 86 -8.12 5.82 19.95
CA ASN A 86 -7.32 4.81 20.68
C ASN A 86 -8.12 3.56 21.01
N PHE A 87 -9.38 3.44 20.63
CA PHE A 87 -10.28 2.35 20.99
C PHE A 87 -10.43 2.16 22.52
N ASP A 88 -10.43 3.28 23.27
CA ASP A 88 -10.49 3.27 24.73
C ASP A 88 -11.95 3.30 25.23
N GLN A 89 -12.53 2.09 25.31
CA GLN A 89 -13.90 1.91 25.80
C GLN A 89 -14.07 2.28 27.27
N ASP A 90 -13.01 2.04 28.09
CA ASP A 90 -13.05 2.30 29.52
C ASP A 90 -13.11 3.81 29.80
N ASN A 91 -12.37 4.61 29.06
CA ASN A 91 -12.42 6.05 29.18
C ASN A 91 -13.79 6.60 28.75
N LEU A 92 -14.36 6.12 27.63
CA LEU A 92 -15.72 6.49 27.20
C LEU A 92 -16.77 6.22 28.27
N SER A 93 -16.61 5.14 29.06
CA SER A 93 -17.53 4.76 30.13
C SER A 93 -17.52 5.75 31.31
N LYS A 94 -16.38 6.41 31.54
CA LYS A 94 -16.16 7.34 32.68
C LYS A 94 -16.52 8.78 32.35
N LEU A 95 -16.76 9.10 31.07
CA LEU A 95 -17.12 10.47 30.68
C LEU A 95 -18.47 10.88 31.26
N GLY A 96 -18.58 12.13 31.63
CA GLY A 96 -19.83 12.76 32.16
C GLY A 96 -20.81 13.12 31.05
N ILE A 97 -21.14 12.17 30.16
CA ILE A 97 -22.12 12.32 29.07
C ILE A 97 -23.28 11.37 29.28
N ASP A 98 -24.36 11.60 28.53
CA ASP A 98 -25.57 10.77 28.57
C ASP A 98 -25.27 9.30 28.28
N GLU A 99 -26.03 8.38 28.88
CA GLU A 99 -25.82 6.94 28.71
C GLU A 99 -26.12 6.46 27.27
N ASP A 100 -27.09 7.05 26.61
CA ASP A 100 -27.39 6.75 25.21
C ASP A 100 -26.22 7.17 24.31
N ASP A 101 -25.61 8.30 24.61
CA ASP A 101 -24.42 8.77 23.91
C ASP A 101 -23.21 7.87 24.16
N LYS A 102 -23.02 7.42 25.40
CA LYS A 102 -21.97 6.43 25.70
C LYS A 102 -22.17 5.14 24.92
N TYR A 103 -23.41 4.66 24.83
CA TYR A 103 -23.75 3.47 24.06
C TYR A 103 -23.41 3.66 22.57
N ILE A 104 -23.82 4.79 21.96
CA ILE A 104 -23.54 5.12 20.57
C ILE A 104 -22.03 5.20 20.31
N LEU A 105 -21.27 5.90 21.18
CA LEU A 105 -19.82 6.05 21.01
C LEU A 105 -19.07 4.72 21.16
N LYS A 106 -19.49 3.86 22.10
CA LYS A 106 -18.93 2.51 22.26
C LYS A 106 -19.23 1.63 21.03
N ASP A 107 -20.45 1.71 20.52
CA ASP A 107 -20.85 0.97 19.32
C ASP A 107 -20.05 1.41 18.09
N LEU A 108 -19.69 2.71 17.99
CA LEU A 108 -18.82 3.22 16.92
C LEU A 108 -17.41 2.59 16.95
N LEU A 109 -16.85 2.25 18.10
CA LEU A 109 -15.54 1.57 18.17
C LEU A 109 -15.52 0.24 17.39
N PHE A 110 -16.68 -0.42 17.28
CA PHE A 110 -16.81 -1.69 16.56
C PHE A 110 -17.49 -1.54 15.19
N THR A 111 -17.89 -0.31 14.85
CA THR A 111 -18.59 -0.01 13.60
C THR A 111 -17.58 0.09 12.46
N ARG A 112 -17.31 -1.04 11.80
CA ARG A 112 -16.52 -1.12 10.58
C ARG A 112 -17.06 -2.23 9.69
N GLY A 113 -16.93 -2.10 8.37
CA GLY A 113 -17.36 -3.15 7.44
C GLY A 113 -17.86 -2.62 6.11
N GLU A 114 -18.94 -3.20 5.61
CA GLU A 114 -19.51 -2.84 4.31
C GLU A 114 -19.92 -1.35 4.30
N PRO A 115 -19.40 -0.57 3.34
CA PRO A 115 -19.52 0.90 3.39
C PRO A 115 -20.95 1.43 3.39
N ILE A 116 -21.82 0.90 2.53
CA ILE A 116 -23.19 1.41 2.38
C ILE A 116 -23.99 1.16 3.67
N ALA A 117 -23.82 0.00 4.29
CA ALA A 117 -24.46 -0.31 5.56
C ALA A 117 -24.00 0.63 6.68
N ILE A 118 -22.69 0.91 6.76
CA ILE A 118 -22.13 1.85 7.73
C ILE A 118 -22.63 3.29 7.49
N LEU A 119 -22.64 3.74 6.24
CA LEU A 119 -23.14 5.06 5.89
C LEU A 119 -24.63 5.23 6.25
N LYS A 120 -25.43 4.19 6.01
CA LYS A 120 -26.85 4.17 6.42
C LYS A 120 -26.97 4.31 7.95
N LYS A 121 -26.18 3.56 8.71
CA LYS A 121 -26.13 3.65 10.17
C LYS A 121 -25.76 5.07 10.63
N LEU A 122 -24.70 5.66 10.07
CA LEU A 122 -24.26 7.03 10.40
C LEU A 122 -25.34 8.06 10.07
N LYS A 123 -26.02 7.94 8.92
CA LYS A 123 -27.17 8.81 8.56
C LYS A 123 -28.33 8.70 9.55
N THR A 124 -28.59 7.50 10.07
CA THR A 124 -29.63 7.29 11.08
C THR A 124 -29.31 7.98 12.40
N ILE A 125 -28.02 7.95 12.82
CA ILE A 125 -27.58 8.51 14.12
C ILE A 125 -27.35 10.02 14.05
N TYR A 126 -26.69 10.51 12.98
CA TYR A 126 -26.20 11.89 12.86
C TYR A 126 -26.95 12.74 11.82
N GLY A 127 -27.92 12.16 11.14
CA GLY A 127 -28.64 12.82 10.04
C GLY A 127 -27.88 12.81 8.72
N THR A 128 -28.45 13.46 7.71
CA THR A 128 -27.83 13.63 6.40
C THR A 128 -26.79 14.72 6.42
N SER A 129 -25.69 14.53 5.71
CA SER A 129 -24.64 15.52 5.54
C SER A 129 -23.97 15.36 4.19
N LYS A 130 -23.44 16.48 3.66
CA LYS A 130 -22.71 16.47 2.40
C LYS A 130 -21.55 15.44 2.43
N THR A 131 -20.86 15.31 3.56
CA THR A 131 -19.77 14.34 3.74
C THR A 131 -20.24 12.89 3.54
N LEU A 132 -21.40 12.53 4.14
CA LEU A 132 -21.94 11.17 4.01
C LEU A 132 -22.48 10.91 2.60
N ASP A 133 -23.02 11.93 1.92
CA ASP A 133 -23.50 11.80 0.54
C ASP A 133 -22.33 11.68 -0.45
N ASP A 134 -21.26 12.46 -0.23
CA ASP A 134 -20.04 12.40 -1.02
C ASP A 134 -19.36 11.02 -0.89
N LEU A 135 -19.32 10.48 0.33
CA LEU A 135 -18.81 9.12 0.57
C LEU A 135 -19.69 8.03 -0.07
N ASN A 136 -21.02 8.21 -0.03
CA ASN A 136 -21.92 7.26 -0.69
C ASN A 136 -21.63 7.17 -2.20
N PHE A 137 -21.52 8.33 -2.87
CA PHE A 137 -21.15 8.40 -4.29
C PHE A 137 -19.79 7.74 -4.56
N LEU A 138 -18.79 8.02 -3.72
CA LEU A 138 -17.45 7.44 -3.83
C LEU A 138 -17.51 5.90 -3.74
N PHE A 139 -18.17 5.37 -2.71
CA PHE A 139 -18.25 3.92 -2.52
C PHE A 139 -19.07 3.20 -3.57
N GLU A 140 -20.17 3.80 -4.06
CA GLU A 140 -20.92 3.25 -5.18
C GLU A 140 -20.06 3.13 -6.45
N THR A 141 -19.21 4.13 -6.71
CA THR A 141 -18.30 4.12 -7.85
C THR A 141 -17.16 3.12 -7.64
N LEU A 142 -16.51 3.16 -6.47
CA LEU A 142 -15.40 2.27 -6.14
C LEU A 142 -15.82 0.80 -6.06
N SER A 143 -17.05 0.49 -5.68
CA SER A 143 -17.56 -0.90 -5.64
C SER A 143 -17.48 -1.57 -7.00
N LYS A 144 -17.79 -0.83 -8.07
CA LYS A 144 -17.71 -1.34 -9.45
C LYS A 144 -16.25 -1.62 -9.85
N ILE A 145 -15.35 -0.74 -9.45
CA ILE A 145 -13.93 -0.83 -9.74
C ILE A 145 -13.31 -1.96 -8.90
N SER A 146 -13.51 -1.95 -7.59
CA SER A 146 -12.91 -2.90 -6.66
C SER A 146 -13.28 -4.35 -6.94
N ASN A 147 -14.52 -4.59 -7.41
CA ASN A 147 -14.96 -5.93 -7.82
C ASN A 147 -14.15 -6.49 -9.00
N LYS A 148 -13.73 -5.63 -9.94
CA LYS A 148 -12.86 -6.03 -11.05
C LYS A 148 -11.50 -6.57 -10.55
N TYR A 149 -10.98 -6.00 -9.46
CA TYR A 149 -9.67 -6.35 -8.89
C TYR A 149 -9.76 -7.31 -7.68
N GLY A 150 -10.95 -7.76 -7.32
CA GLY A 150 -11.14 -8.63 -6.15
C GLY A 150 -10.81 -7.96 -4.81
N VAL A 151 -10.82 -6.62 -4.74
CA VAL A 151 -10.50 -5.85 -3.53
C VAL A 151 -11.77 -5.61 -2.72
N LYS A 152 -11.78 -6.03 -1.46
CA LYS A 152 -12.88 -5.75 -0.53
C LYS A 152 -12.81 -4.29 -0.05
N LEU A 153 -13.94 -3.59 -0.07
CA LEU A 153 -14.04 -2.24 0.52
C LEU A 153 -14.55 -2.32 1.96
N GLN A 154 -13.96 -1.50 2.83
CA GLN A 154 -14.41 -1.30 4.20
C GLN A 154 -14.41 0.19 4.57
N LEU A 155 -15.46 0.63 5.27
CA LEU A 155 -15.51 1.93 5.93
C LEU A 155 -15.31 1.73 7.44
N ASP A 156 -14.42 2.52 8.03
CA ASP A 156 -14.26 2.64 9.48
C ASP A 156 -14.38 4.12 9.87
N PRO A 157 -15.48 4.53 10.53
CA PRO A 157 -15.72 5.92 10.91
C PRO A 157 -14.70 6.50 11.89
N THR A 158 -14.05 5.63 12.66
CA THR A 158 -13.08 6.01 13.71
C THR A 158 -11.64 5.99 13.23
N PHE A 159 -11.38 5.45 12.04
CA PHE A 159 -10.04 5.41 11.47
C PHE A 159 -9.55 6.82 11.18
N GLN A 160 -8.50 7.22 11.89
CA GLN A 160 -7.82 8.49 11.71
C GLN A 160 -6.33 8.24 11.44
N PRO A 161 -5.71 8.98 10.53
CA PRO A 161 -4.27 8.90 10.33
C PRO A 161 -3.53 9.46 11.54
N HIS A 162 -2.35 8.90 11.85
CA HIS A 162 -1.51 9.38 12.94
C HIS A 162 -0.93 10.80 12.73
N LEU A 163 -0.95 11.28 11.49
CA LEU A 163 -0.47 12.61 11.14
C LEU A 163 -1.67 13.51 10.80
N ASN A 164 -1.72 14.70 11.35
CA ASN A 164 -2.70 15.76 11.01
C ASN A 164 -2.41 16.32 9.60
N LEU A 165 -1.97 15.47 8.68
CA LEU A 165 -1.63 15.84 7.32
C LEU A 165 -2.84 15.78 6.39
N TYR A 166 -3.76 14.87 6.68
CA TYR A 166 -4.87 14.56 5.78
C TYR A 166 -6.13 15.34 6.13
N GLU A 167 -6.81 15.86 5.11
CA GLU A 167 -8.08 16.54 5.17
C GLU A 167 -9.09 15.91 4.23
N GLY A 168 -10.04 15.19 4.74
CA GLY A 168 -11.00 14.47 3.91
C GLY A 168 -10.72 12.98 3.88
N ILE A 169 -10.65 12.39 2.69
CA ILE A 169 -10.49 10.95 2.58
C ILE A 169 -9.10 10.47 3.01
N VAL A 170 -9.08 9.36 3.72
CA VAL A 170 -7.87 8.62 4.12
C VAL A 170 -8.10 7.14 3.87
N PHE A 171 -7.07 6.43 3.45
CA PHE A 171 -7.20 5.02 3.14
C PHE A 171 -5.93 4.21 3.38
N GLN A 172 -6.11 2.91 3.57
CA GLN A 172 -5.04 1.92 3.63
C GLN A 172 -5.45 0.69 2.83
N LEU A 173 -4.55 0.21 1.98
CA LEU A 173 -4.69 -1.10 1.36
C LEU A 173 -4.01 -2.15 2.23
N ILE A 174 -4.76 -3.13 2.66
CA ILE A 174 -4.33 -4.20 3.54
C ILE A 174 -4.31 -5.50 2.74
N GLY A 175 -3.18 -6.21 2.78
CA GLY A 175 -3.05 -7.57 2.30
C GLY A 175 -3.09 -8.56 3.47
N ASP A 176 -3.85 -9.64 3.30
CA ASP A 176 -4.00 -10.72 4.27
C ASP A 176 -3.62 -12.04 3.57
N ASP A 177 -2.48 -12.62 3.94
CA ASP A 177 -1.99 -13.91 3.41
C ASP A 177 -2.44 -15.12 4.25
N GLY A 178 -3.49 -14.94 5.05
CA GLY A 178 -4.03 -15.96 5.95
C GLY A 178 -3.21 -16.17 7.25
N LYS A 179 -1.97 -15.68 7.29
CA LYS A 179 -1.10 -15.73 8.46
C LYS A 179 -0.89 -14.35 9.08
N ASN A 180 -0.71 -13.35 8.22
CA ASN A 180 -0.42 -11.98 8.63
C ASN A 180 -1.23 -10.99 7.84
N LYS A 181 -1.66 -9.91 8.51
CA LYS A 181 -2.24 -8.73 7.87
C LYS A 181 -1.18 -7.64 7.81
N SER A 182 -0.96 -7.11 6.63
CA SER A 182 0.06 -6.11 6.37
C SER A 182 -0.52 -4.92 5.61
N VAL A 183 -0.17 -3.71 6.02
CA VAL A 183 -0.56 -2.50 5.30
C VAL A 183 0.40 -2.30 4.12
N ILE A 184 -0.10 -2.59 2.91
CA ILE A 184 0.66 -2.51 1.65
C ILE A 184 0.81 -1.07 1.20
N ALA A 185 -0.28 -0.28 1.27
CA ALA A 185 -0.29 1.11 0.84
C ALA A 185 -1.08 1.99 1.82
N LYS A 186 -0.71 3.27 1.85
CA LYS A 186 -1.39 4.31 2.62
C LYS A 186 -1.54 5.55 1.76
N GLY A 187 -2.67 6.24 1.89
CA GLY A 187 -2.91 7.45 1.14
C GLY A 187 -4.04 8.29 1.72
N GLY A 188 -4.26 9.43 1.10
CA GLY A 188 -5.33 10.35 1.47
C GLY A 188 -5.18 11.72 0.83
N ARG A 189 -6.13 12.59 1.11
CA ARG A 189 -6.19 13.98 0.65
C ARG A 189 -5.50 14.91 1.64
N TYR A 190 -4.70 15.86 1.15
CA TYR A 190 -3.85 16.74 1.96
C TYR A 190 -3.80 18.18 1.39
N ASP A 191 -4.97 18.76 1.16
CA ASP A 191 -5.14 20.07 0.50
C ASP A 191 -4.42 21.20 1.25
N GLU A 192 -4.47 21.23 2.58
CA GLU A 192 -3.84 22.28 3.40
C GLU A 192 -2.32 22.24 3.32
N LEU A 193 -1.75 21.03 3.23
CA LEU A 193 -0.32 20.90 3.01
C LEU A 193 0.09 21.55 1.69
N VAL A 194 -0.63 21.24 0.60
CA VAL A 194 -0.33 21.84 -0.70
C VAL A 194 -0.47 23.35 -0.68
N ARG A 195 -1.53 23.87 -0.02
CA ARG A 195 -1.74 25.31 0.15
C ARG A 195 -0.61 25.98 0.90
N SER A 196 -0.08 25.35 1.94
CA SER A 196 1.02 25.92 2.75
C SER A 196 2.32 26.15 1.97
N PHE A 197 2.50 25.44 0.87
CA PHE A 197 3.64 25.61 -0.04
C PHE A 197 3.33 26.44 -1.30
N SER A 198 2.09 26.90 -1.47
CA SER A 198 1.69 27.69 -2.63
C SER A 198 1.76 29.19 -2.32
N PRO A 199 2.72 29.96 -2.88
CA PRO A 199 2.88 31.38 -2.57
C PRO A 199 1.82 32.30 -3.18
N ASN A 200 0.95 31.81 -4.08
CA ASN A 200 0.08 32.64 -4.93
C ASN A 200 -1.42 32.46 -4.70
N GLU A 201 -1.87 32.13 -3.48
CA GLU A 201 -3.30 32.01 -3.10
C GLU A 201 -4.18 31.15 -4.02
N LYS A 202 -3.59 30.45 -5.01
CA LYS A 202 -4.32 29.48 -5.79
C LYS A 202 -4.59 28.26 -4.92
N ILE A 203 -5.87 27.89 -4.83
CA ILE A 203 -6.28 26.68 -4.10
C ILE A 203 -5.80 25.49 -4.91
N PHE A 204 -4.80 24.80 -4.39
CA PHE A 204 -4.37 23.52 -4.92
C PHE A 204 -4.83 22.42 -3.97
N ASN A 205 -5.43 21.40 -4.54
CA ASN A 205 -5.80 20.20 -3.83
C ASN A 205 -4.77 19.13 -4.11
N GLY A 206 -4.51 18.26 -3.14
CA GLY A 206 -3.56 17.18 -3.26
C GLY A 206 -4.11 15.87 -2.70
N ILE A 207 -3.93 14.80 -3.45
CA ILE A 207 -4.24 13.44 -3.01
C ILE A 207 -3.19 12.49 -3.58
N GLY A 208 -2.78 11.50 -2.78
CA GLY A 208 -1.83 10.51 -3.25
C GLY A 208 -1.75 9.29 -2.35
N PHE A 209 -0.86 8.39 -2.69
CA PHE A 209 -0.55 7.23 -1.87
C PHE A 209 0.91 6.82 -1.99
N THR A 210 1.36 6.06 -1.00
CA THR A 210 2.62 5.34 -1.02
C THR A 210 2.41 3.85 -0.82
N ILE A 211 3.12 3.03 -1.60
CA ILE A 211 3.21 1.58 -1.46
C ILE A 211 4.50 1.24 -0.73
N SER A 212 4.45 0.41 0.30
CA SER A 212 5.63 -0.14 0.96
C SER A 212 6.16 -1.34 0.16
N VAL A 213 7.24 -1.13 -0.59
CA VAL A 213 7.83 -2.17 -1.44
C VAL A 213 8.36 -3.34 -0.61
N ASP A 214 8.94 -3.06 0.57
CA ASP A 214 9.46 -4.10 1.46
C ASP A 214 8.36 -5.02 2.00
N ILE A 215 7.17 -4.46 2.31
CA ILE A 215 6.01 -5.25 2.76
C ILE A 215 5.45 -6.04 1.59
N LEU A 216 5.28 -5.39 0.44
CA LEU A 216 4.72 -5.99 -0.76
C LEU A 216 5.54 -7.21 -1.20
N ARG A 217 6.87 -7.13 -1.12
CA ARG A 217 7.79 -8.23 -1.45
C ARG A 217 7.46 -9.53 -0.71
N ASN A 218 6.98 -9.45 0.54
CA ASN A 218 6.62 -10.64 1.32
C ASN A 218 5.31 -11.30 0.86
N LEU A 219 4.50 -10.59 0.08
CA LEU A 219 3.21 -11.04 -0.44
C LEU A 219 3.28 -11.51 -1.90
N ILE A 220 4.41 -11.32 -2.58
CA ILE A 220 4.63 -11.77 -3.96
C ILE A 220 4.85 -13.28 -3.97
N LYS A 221 4.30 -13.93 -4.99
CA LYS A 221 4.65 -15.34 -5.29
C LYS A 221 6.13 -15.42 -5.60
N GLU A 222 6.81 -16.34 -4.96
CA GLU A 222 8.13 -16.73 -5.44
C GLU A 222 7.93 -17.38 -6.81
N GLU A 223 8.31 -16.68 -7.86
CA GLU A 223 8.50 -17.34 -9.12
C GLU A 223 9.61 -18.39 -8.92
N LYS A 224 9.24 -19.65 -8.87
CA LYS A 224 10.20 -20.72 -9.17
C LYS A 224 10.59 -20.51 -10.63
N THR A 225 11.58 -19.68 -10.84
CA THR A 225 12.14 -19.54 -12.17
C THR A 225 12.87 -20.85 -12.46
N ASP A 226 12.26 -21.69 -13.28
CA ASP A 226 12.98 -22.77 -13.98
C ASP A 226 14.02 -22.18 -14.96
N LYS A 227 14.49 -20.98 -14.67
CA LYS A 227 15.52 -20.28 -15.43
C LYS A 227 16.81 -21.07 -15.28
N LYS A 228 17.17 -21.76 -16.32
CA LYS A 228 18.46 -22.40 -16.37
C LYS A 228 19.54 -21.35 -16.31
N ARG A 229 20.57 -21.60 -15.49
CA ARG A 229 21.77 -20.79 -15.47
C ARG A 229 22.81 -21.47 -16.34
N ILE A 230 23.05 -20.89 -17.53
CA ILE A 230 23.84 -21.47 -18.62
C ILE A 230 25.19 -20.75 -18.65
N LEU A 231 26.30 -21.51 -18.67
CA LEU A 231 27.62 -20.98 -18.92
C LEU A 231 27.89 -21.06 -20.44
N LEU A 232 28.18 -19.93 -21.05
CA LEU A 232 28.61 -19.84 -22.46
C LEU A 232 30.13 -19.83 -22.50
N MET A 233 30.68 -20.79 -23.28
CA MET A 233 32.12 -20.98 -23.45
C MET A 233 32.47 -20.95 -24.93
N PHE A 234 33.65 -20.49 -25.26
CA PHE A 234 34.19 -20.49 -26.61
C PHE A 234 35.68 -20.87 -26.60
N LYS A 235 36.17 -21.47 -27.74
CA LYS A 235 37.54 -21.94 -27.84
C LYS A 235 38.52 -20.87 -28.28
N ASP A 236 38.06 -19.93 -29.12
CA ASP A 236 38.88 -18.91 -29.72
C ASP A 236 38.30 -17.49 -29.52
N SER A 237 39.17 -16.51 -29.33
CA SER A 237 38.75 -15.13 -29.03
C SER A 237 37.92 -14.48 -30.15
N TYR A 238 38.06 -14.91 -31.39
CA TYR A 238 37.25 -14.39 -32.50
C TYR A 238 35.78 -14.82 -32.40
N LEU A 239 35.47 -15.80 -31.57
CA LEU A 239 34.07 -16.24 -31.28
C LEU A 239 33.38 -15.38 -30.20
N LEU A 240 34.08 -14.40 -29.60
CA LEU A 240 33.51 -13.57 -28.51
C LEU A 240 32.23 -12.87 -28.94
N GLU A 241 32.21 -12.24 -30.12
CA GLU A 241 31.03 -11.57 -30.63
C GLU A 241 29.83 -12.53 -30.79
N LYS A 242 30.07 -13.72 -31.30
CA LYS A 242 29.06 -14.75 -31.42
C LYS A 242 28.59 -15.22 -30.05
N GLY A 243 29.48 -15.34 -29.07
CA GLY A 243 29.16 -15.60 -27.67
C GLY A 243 28.25 -14.55 -27.05
N MET A 244 28.51 -13.27 -27.30
CA MET A 244 27.68 -12.17 -26.83
C MET A 244 26.26 -12.18 -27.47
N ASN A 245 26.18 -12.57 -28.74
CA ASN A 245 24.89 -12.70 -29.42
C ASN A 245 24.10 -13.88 -28.86
N GLU A 246 24.74 -15.03 -28.66
CA GLU A 246 24.10 -16.20 -28.03
C GLU A 246 23.65 -15.89 -26.58
N GLN A 247 24.43 -15.13 -25.84
CA GLN A 247 24.04 -14.66 -24.49
C GLN A 247 22.71 -13.90 -24.54
N LYS A 248 22.58 -12.97 -25.48
CA LYS A 248 21.32 -12.20 -25.67
C LYS A 248 20.14 -13.12 -26.03
N GLU A 249 20.36 -14.11 -26.89
CA GLU A 249 19.31 -15.05 -27.29
C GLU A 249 18.86 -15.92 -26.11
N GLN A 250 19.79 -16.41 -25.28
CA GLN A 250 19.45 -17.15 -24.07
C GLN A 250 18.69 -16.29 -23.06
N GLN A 251 19.07 -15.03 -22.89
CA GLN A 251 18.35 -14.08 -22.05
C GLN A 251 16.91 -13.81 -22.56
N LYS A 252 16.71 -13.67 -23.88
CA LYS A 252 15.37 -13.55 -24.48
C LYS A 252 14.50 -14.78 -24.22
N ARG A 253 15.10 -16.00 -24.16
CA ARG A 253 14.42 -17.24 -23.80
C ARG A 253 14.13 -17.35 -22.29
N GLY A 254 14.50 -16.35 -21.52
CA GLY A 254 14.28 -16.31 -20.07
C GLY A 254 15.38 -16.98 -19.24
N ASN A 255 16.46 -17.48 -19.84
CA ASN A 255 17.58 -18.10 -19.13
C ASN A 255 18.53 -17.05 -18.53
N ILE A 256 19.28 -17.42 -17.49
CA ILE A 256 20.41 -16.65 -16.98
C ILE A 256 21.66 -17.14 -17.74
N ALA A 257 22.19 -16.31 -18.62
CA ALA A 257 23.35 -16.66 -19.44
C ALA A 257 24.61 -15.94 -18.96
N VAL A 258 25.62 -16.69 -18.54
CA VAL A 258 26.94 -16.21 -18.11
C VAL A 258 27.95 -16.51 -19.21
N LEU A 259 28.50 -15.46 -19.83
CA LEU A 259 29.55 -15.60 -20.83
C LEU A 259 30.92 -15.59 -20.16
N HIS A 260 31.69 -16.69 -20.31
CA HIS A 260 33.09 -16.70 -19.88
C HIS A 260 33.97 -16.01 -20.92
N LEU A 261 34.68 -14.97 -20.50
CA LEU A 261 35.37 -14.05 -21.43
C LEU A 261 36.73 -14.61 -21.94
N ASN A 262 37.28 -15.61 -21.29
CA ASN A 262 38.54 -16.19 -21.71
C ASN A 262 38.29 -17.45 -22.55
N PRO A 263 39.00 -17.61 -23.68
CA PRO A 263 38.94 -18.87 -24.45
C PRO A 263 39.29 -20.09 -23.59
N CYS A 264 38.57 -21.15 -23.78
CA CYS A 264 38.81 -22.41 -23.07
C CYS A 264 38.48 -23.58 -24.00
N ASP A 265 39.38 -24.51 -24.10
CA ASP A 265 39.24 -25.79 -24.87
C ASP A 265 39.24 -27.04 -23.98
N ASP A 266 39.50 -26.83 -22.67
CA ASP A 266 39.55 -27.89 -21.67
C ASP A 266 38.19 -28.09 -21.00
N LEU A 267 37.60 -29.27 -21.18
CA LEU A 267 36.29 -29.62 -20.62
C LEU A 267 36.33 -29.72 -19.08
N ALA A 268 37.46 -30.16 -18.48
CA ALA A 268 37.58 -30.25 -17.04
C ALA A 268 37.58 -28.85 -16.40
N LYS A 269 38.33 -27.93 -17.00
CA LYS A 269 38.35 -26.53 -16.60
C LYS A 269 36.99 -25.85 -16.79
N ALA A 270 36.31 -26.10 -17.91
CA ALA A 270 34.99 -25.59 -18.18
C ALA A 270 33.96 -26.05 -17.12
N ASN A 271 34.00 -27.31 -16.71
CA ASN A 271 33.14 -27.87 -15.65
C ASN A 271 33.46 -27.25 -14.27
N GLN A 272 34.70 -26.91 -13.98
CA GLN A 272 35.06 -26.20 -12.77
C GLN A 272 34.47 -24.81 -12.79
N ILE A 273 34.64 -24.05 -13.88
CA ILE A 273 34.09 -22.68 -14.06
C ILE A 273 32.57 -22.72 -13.99
N MET A 274 31.91 -23.75 -14.54
CA MET A 274 30.44 -23.91 -14.44
C MET A 274 29.98 -23.99 -12.98
N LYS A 275 30.68 -24.81 -12.16
CA LYS A 275 30.38 -24.92 -10.72
C LYS A 275 30.62 -23.63 -9.95
N GLU A 276 31.77 -22.97 -10.21
CA GLU A 276 32.12 -21.68 -9.56
C GLU A 276 31.08 -20.59 -9.85
N ASN A 277 30.47 -20.61 -11.04
CA ASN A 277 29.43 -19.68 -11.45
C ASN A 277 28.01 -20.16 -11.13
N ASN A 278 27.85 -21.29 -10.44
CA ASN A 278 26.54 -21.92 -10.14
C ASN A 278 25.68 -22.12 -11.39
N CYS A 279 26.29 -22.48 -12.52
CA CYS A 279 25.58 -22.80 -13.76
C CYS A 279 25.18 -24.26 -13.80
N SER A 280 24.03 -24.56 -14.43
CA SER A 280 23.46 -25.90 -14.54
C SER A 280 23.94 -26.63 -15.79
N GLU A 281 24.36 -25.89 -16.82
CA GLU A 281 24.82 -26.44 -18.09
C GLU A 281 25.85 -25.54 -18.78
N ILE A 282 26.63 -26.12 -19.68
CA ILE A 282 27.59 -25.42 -20.52
C ILE A 282 27.09 -25.43 -21.97
N LEU A 283 27.05 -24.26 -22.60
CA LEU A 283 26.81 -24.12 -24.02
C LEU A 283 28.09 -23.62 -24.71
N TRP A 284 28.64 -24.47 -25.59
CA TRP A 284 29.79 -24.09 -26.39
C TRP A 284 29.37 -23.30 -27.62
N VAL A 285 29.95 -22.12 -27.76
CA VAL A 285 29.81 -21.28 -28.95
C VAL A 285 30.84 -21.76 -29.98
N ILE A 286 30.32 -22.20 -31.13
CA ILE A 286 31.11 -22.82 -32.22
C ILE A 286 31.16 -21.86 -33.41
#